data_d806ebb6346799aa732426ae390f2531
#
_entry.id   d806ebb6346799aa732426ae390f2531
#
_cell.length_a   1.000
_cell.length_b   1.000
_cell.length_c   1.000
_cell.angle_alpha   90.00
_cell.angle_beta   90.00
_cell.angle_gamma   90.00
#
_symmetry.space_group_name_H-M   'P 1'
#
loop_
_entity.id
_entity.type
_entity.pdbx_description
1 polymer ?
#
loop_
_entity_poly.entity_id
_entity_poly.type
_entity_poly.pdbx_seq_one_letter_code
_entity_poly.pdbx_strand_id
1 'polypeptide(L)'
;MANRRKLLLISVLMTVTIKCLAVTVEKTVNLNVYYPEYTRIDLVCGQMPKTSQRNVEFCCEAAFTGELLKEFKHRNIADNHISNGEMKKGFRCRANSGGFVWKKGKWKFVKKEDFPTSANGWSMGFCQLLIIKDGTVRRIGTKMADKKNIYRALCEKKGKLCIVESQRVMTYTFFVESLKAYKVTNALYLDMGKGWNHAWYRDKGKVHVLHPKTHDYCTNWITFYR
;
A
#
# COMPACT_ATOMS: atom_id res chain seq x y z
N MET A 1 51.73 36.48 40.13
CA MET A 1 51.36 36.17 38.73
C MET A 1 50.30 35.15 38.75
N ALA A 2 49.03 35.48 38.49
CA ALA A 2 47.91 34.62 38.58
C ALA A 2 47.40 34.28 37.13
N ASN A 3 47.53 33.01 36.73
CA ASN A 3 47.16 32.52 35.44
C ASN A 3 45.64 32.23 35.43
N ARG A 4 44.83 33.08 34.82
CA ARG A 4 43.40 32.86 34.57
C ARG A 4 43.25 31.99 33.33
N ARG A 5 42.95 30.69 33.51
CA ARG A 5 42.48 29.81 32.44
C ARG A 5 41.02 30.14 32.14
N LYS A 6 40.75 30.69 30.96
CA LYS A 6 39.40 30.87 30.42
C LYS A 6 38.89 29.51 29.93
N LEU A 7 37.90 28.95 30.63
CA LEU A 7 37.13 27.79 30.14
C LEU A 7 36.18 28.30 29.06
N LEU A 8 36.40 27.87 27.83
CA LEU A 8 35.43 28.07 26.73
C LEU A 8 34.40 26.97 26.80
N LEU A 9 33.20 27.27 27.26
CA LEU A 9 32.05 26.36 27.15
C LEU A 9 31.55 26.41 25.71
N ILE A 10 31.83 25.36 24.93
CA ILE A 10 31.21 25.14 23.60
C ILE A 10 29.86 24.48 23.84
N SER A 11 28.81 25.29 23.79
CA SER A 11 27.43 24.79 23.79
C SER A 11 27.13 24.19 22.40
N VAL A 12 27.14 22.85 22.27
CA VAL A 12 26.69 22.16 21.07
C VAL A 12 25.17 22.18 21.07
N LEU A 13 24.60 23.09 20.30
CA LEU A 13 23.16 23.14 20.05
C LEU A 13 22.79 21.96 19.14
N MET A 14 22.33 20.84 19.72
CA MET A 14 21.72 19.74 18.95
C MET A 14 20.39 20.23 18.38
N THR A 15 20.39 20.67 17.15
CA THR A 15 19.14 20.87 16.39
C THR A 15 18.50 19.54 16.09
N VAL A 16 17.54 19.15 16.92
CA VAL A 16 16.65 18.02 16.62
C VAL A 16 15.73 18.48 15.49
N THR A 17 16.07 18.14 14.25
CA THR A 17 15.15 18.26 13.12
C THR A 17 14.03 17.27 13.32
N ILE A 18 12.89 17.71 13.85
CA ILE A 18 11.65 16.95 13.83
C ILE A 18 11.26 16.84 12.37
N LYS A 19 11.59 15.70 11.72
CA LYS A 19 11.02 15.35 10.42
C LYS A 19 9.50 15.27 10.63
N CYS A 20 8.78 16.24 10.09
CA CYS A 20 7.33 16.18 10.03
C CYS A 20 7.00 15.04 9.06
N LEU A 21 6.76 13.85 9.62
CA LEU A 21 6.37 12.67 8.87
C LEU A 21 5.02 12.95 8.22
N ALA A 22 4.95 12.85 6.92
CA ALA A 22 3.77 13.16 6.12
C ALA A 22 3.75 12.28 4.89
N VAL A 23 2.57 12.09 4.32
CA VAL A 23 2.44 11.48 3.00
C VAL A 23 2.81 12.53 1.95
N THR A 24 3.91 12.31 1.23
CA THR A 24 4.24 13.13 0.07
C THR A 24 3.34 12.75 -1.10
N VAL A 25 2.66 13.73 -1.70
CA VAL A 25 1.77 13.50 -2.83
C VAL A 25 2.38 14.13 -4.09
N GLU A 26 2.67 13.28 -5.09
CA GLU A 26 3.04 13.72 -6.42
C GLU A 26 1.82 13.60 -7.36
N LYS A 27 1.63 14.58 -8.24
CA LYS A 27 0.60 14.54 -9.30
C LYS A 27 1.27 14.55 -10.65
N THR A 28 0.87 13.63 -11.51
CA THR A 28 1.20 13.64 -12.94
C THR A 28 -0.06 14.00 -13.75
N VAL A 29 -0.01 13.96 -15.06
CA VAL A 29 -1.19 14.19 -15.92
C VAL A 29 -2.31 13.16 -15.65
N ASN A 30 -1.95 11.93 -15.30
CA ASN A 30 -2.88 10.81 -15.20
C ASN A 30 -2.96 10.17 -13.81
N LEU A 31 -1.97 10.39 -12.94
CA LEU A 31 -1.80 9.65 -11.69
C LEU A 31 -1.63 10.58 -10.50
N ASN A 32 -2.25 10.22 -9.39
CA ASN A 32 -1.89 10.67 -8.05
C ASN A 32 -0.98 9.61 -7.43
N VAL A 33 0.14 10.02 -6.89
CA VAL A 33 1.13 9.11 -6.28
C VAL A 33 1.37 9.53 -4.84
N TYR A 34 1.13 8.61 -3.94
CA TYR A 34 1.24 8.81 -2.50
C TYR A 34 2.45 8.06 -1.99
N TYR A 35 3.40 8.75 -1.38
CA TYR A 35 4.57 8.18 -0.71
C TYR A 35 4.38 8.30 0.81
N PRO A 36 3.81 7.30 1.47
CA PRO A 36 3.73 7.29 2.93
C PRO A 36 5.14 7.22 3.54
N GLU A 37 5.41 8.00 4.57
CA GLU A 37 6.54 7.75 5.45
C GLU A 37 6.08 6.74 6.51
N TYR A 38 6.80 5.60 6.63
CA TYR A 38 6.36 4.52 7.49
C TYR A 38 7.53 3.76 8.13
N THR A 39 7.26 3.18 9.28
CA THR A 39 8.14 2.22 9.96
C THR A 39 7.59 0.80 9.89
N ARG A 40 6.27 0.67 9.65
CA ARG A 40 5.56 -0.59 9.58
C ARG A 40 4.46 -0.55 8.52
N ILE A 41 4.24 -1.71 7.88
CA ILE A 41 3.09 -1.97 7.00
C ILE A 41 2.38 -3.21 7.51
N ASP A 42 1.05 -3.16 7.60
CA ASP A 42 0.23 -4.30 7.98
C ASP A 42 -0.86 -4.56 6.95
N LEU A 43 -1.28 -5.82 6.85
CA LEU A 43 -2.56 -6.20 6.29
C LEU A 43 -3.57 -6.26 7.44
N VAL A 44 -4.34 -5.20 7.61
CA VAL A 44 -5.40 -5.13 8.61
C VAL A 44 -6.62 -5.85 8.07
N CYS A 45 -7.17 -6.78 8.83
CA CYS A 45 -8.30 -7.60 8.43
C CYS A 45 -9.50 -7.37 9.36
N GLY A 46 -10.69 -7.38 8.80
CA GLY A 46 -11.95 -7.28 9.51
C GLY A 46 -12.50 -5.86 9.64
N GLN A 47 -11.78 -4.95 10.24
CA GLN A 47 -12.24 -3.58 10.43
C GLN A 47 -11.20 -2.57 9.94
N MET A 48 -11.64 -1.60 9.16
CA MET A 48 -10.78 -0.53 8.65
C MET A 48 -10.21 0.31 9.81
N PRO A 49 -8.91 0.64 9.77
CA PRO A 49 -8.32 1.60 10.69
C PRO A 49 -9.08 2.93 10.71
N LYS A 50 -9.40 3.41 11.91
CA LYS A 50 -10.12 4.69 12.07
C LYS A 50 -9.20 5.87 11.79
N THR A 51 -9.74 6.92 11.21
CA THR A 51 -9.01 8.19 10.98
C THR A 51 -8.52 8.86 12.26
N SER A 52 -9.07 8.50 13.42
CA SER A 52 -8.61 8.94 14.74
C SER A 52 -7.30 8.29 15.19
N GLN A 53 -6.87 7.19 14.57
CA GLN A 53 -5.60 6.53 14.86
C GLN A 53 -4.43 7.36 14.30
N ARG A 54 -3.80 8.15 15.18
CA ARG A 54 -2.78 9.15 14.79
C ARG A 54 -1.51 8.57 14.19
N ASN A 55 -1.21 7.31 14.43
CA ASN A 55 -0.04 6.60 13.91
C ASN A 55 -0.26 5.98 12.52
N VAL A 56 -1.45 6.10 11.94
CA VAL A 56 -1.73 5.66 10.56
C VAL A 56 -1.47 6.82 9.60
N GLU A 57 -0.62 6.57 8.60
CA GLU A 57 -0.27 7.56 7.57
C GLU A 57 -1.08 7.37 6.29
N PHE A 58 -1.28 6.11 5.88
CA PHE A 58 -2.08 5.79 4.69
C PHE A 58 -2.83 4.47 4.91
N CYS A 59 -4.07 4.40 4.44
CA CYS A 59 -4.88 3.20 4.49
C CYS A 59 -5.76 3.10 3.25
N CYS A 60 -5.75 1.95 2.58
CA CYS A 60 -6.66 1.63 1.48
C CYS A 60 -6.89 0.13 1.40
N GLU A 61 -7.91 -0.28 0.64
CA GLU A 61 -8.21 -1.69 0.40
C GLU A 61 -7.07 -2.39 -0.32
N ALA A 62 -6.90 -3.70 -0.05
CA ALA A 62 -5.76 -4.48 -0.51
C ALA A 62 -6.17 -5.64 -1.42
N ALA A 63 -6.41 -6.82 -0.89
CA ALA A 63 -6.76 -8.02 -1.64
C ALA A 63 -8.25 -8.06 -1.99
N PHE A 64 -8.59 -8.78 -3.05
CA PHE A 64 -10.00 -9.03 -3.40
C PHE A 64 -10.75 -9.65 -2.23
N THR A 65 -11.96 -9.15 -2.02
CA THR A 65 -12.94 -9.72 -1.11
C THR A 65 -13.83 -10.67 -1.90
N GLY A 66 -14.11 -11.82 -1.32
CA GLY A 66 -15.04 -12.79 -1.89
C GLY A 66 -16.49 -12.49 -1.53
N GLU A 67 -17.13 -13.44 -0.90
CA GLU A 67 -18.51 -13.35 -0.47
C GLU A 67 -18.72 -12.26 0.58
N LEU A 68 -19.79 -11.48 0.44
CA LEU A 68 -20.13 -10.41 1.41
C LEU A 68 -20.78 -11.05 2.64
N LEU A 69 -20.08 -11.04 3.76
CA LEU A 69 -20.56 -11.61 5.02
C LEU A 69 -20.81 -10.52 6.05
N LYS A 70 -21.80 -10.74 6.93
CA LYS A 70 -22.05 -9.86 8.08
C LYS A 70 -20.89 -9.89 9.08
N GLU A 71 -20.22 -11.04 9.20
CA GLU A 71 -19.06 -11.21 10.07
C GLU A 71 -17.81 -11.42 9.23
N PHE A 72 -16.72 -10.81 9.63
CA PHE A 72 -15.42 -11.01 9.01
C PHE A 72 -14.92 -12.45 9.19
N LYS A 73 -14.43 -13.04 8.10
CA LYS A 73 -13.70 -14.32 8.09
C LYS A 73 -12.51 -14.22 7.14
N HIS A 74 -11.34 -14.69 7.55
CA HIS A 74 -10.14 -14.71 6.70
C HIS A 74 -10.36 -15.43 5.37
N ARG A 75 -11.20 -16.47 5.32
CA ARG A 75 -11.56 -17.18 4.09
C ARG A 75 -12.23 -16.30 3.01
N ASN A 76 -12.62 -15.08 3.36
CA ASN A 76 -13.19 -14.12 2.40
C ASN A 76 -12.17 -13.22 1.75
N ILE A 77 -10.92 -13.31 2.15
CA ILE A 77 -9.80 -12.65 1.48
C ILE A 77 -9.26 -13.60 0.39
N ALA A 78 -8.96 -13.06 -0.77
CA ALA A 78 -8.46 -13.84 -1.90
C ALA A 78 -7.08 -14.44 -1.62
N ASP A 79 -6.97 -15.75 -1.83
CA ASP A 79 -5.78 -16.60 -1.62
C ASP A 79 -5.24 -16.55 -0.17
N ASN A 80 -4.17 -17.29 0.07
CA ASN A 80 -3.49 -17.23 1.35
C ASN A 80 -2.89 -15.84 1.56
N HIS A 81 -2.90 -15.38 2.79
CA HIS A 81 -2.37 -14.07 3.16
C HIS A 81 -1.71 -14.13 4.53
N ILE A 82 -0.83 -13.19 4.80
CA ILE A 82 -0.12 -13.07 6.08
C ILE A 82 -0.65 -11.82 6.78
N SER A 83 -1.16 -12.00 7.99
CA SER A 83 -1.63 -10.92 8.86
C SER A 83 -1.08 -11.14 10.25
N ASN A 84 -0.48 -10.11 10.85
CA ASN A 84 0.19 -10.19 12.17
C ASN A 84 1.24 -11.30 12.26
N GLY A 85 2.00 -11.54 11.18
CA GLY A 85 3.02 -12.57 11.14
C GLY A 85 2.51 -14.00 11.03
N GLU A 86 1.22 -14.21 10.85
CA GLU A 86 0.60 -15.51 10.71
C GLU A 86 0.01 -15.74 9.33
N MET A 87 0.25 -16.94 8.77
CA MET A 87 -0.39 -17.37 7.54
C MET A 87 -1.85 -17.70 7.79
N LYS A 88 -2.73 -17.07 7.03
CA LYS A 88 -4.17 -17.29 7.03
C LYS A 88 -4.63 -17.83 5.70
N LYS A 89 -5.58 -18.79 5.71
CA LYS A 89 -6.15 -19.38 4.51
C LYS A 89 -7.30 -18.51 4.00
N GLY A 90 -7.21 -18.12 2.71
CA GLY A 90 -8.28 -17.44 1.98
C GLY A 90 -8.94 -18.33 0.92
N PHE A 91 -9.88 -17.76 0.15
CA PHE A 91 -10.47 -18.48 -0.98
C PHE A 91 -9.56 -18.45 -2.21
N ARG A 92 -9.62 -19.49 -3.04
CA ARG A 92 -8.82 -19.55 -4.27
C ARG A 92 -9.33 -18.51 -5.28
N CYS A 93 -8.49 -17.55 -5.64
CA CYS A 93 -8.77 -16.53 -6.64
C CYS A 93 -7.96 -16.78 -7.92
N ARG A 94 -8.66 -17.03 -9.05
CA ARG A 94 -8.01 -17.27 -10.35
C ARG A 94 -7.47 -15.98 -10.99
N ALA A 95 -8.00 -14.83 -10.61
CA ALA A 95 -7.55 -13.54 -11.15
C ALA A 95 -6.19 -13.10 -10.61
N ASN A 96 -5.80 -13.60 -9.43
CA ASN A 96 -4.52 -13.24 -8.83
C ASN A 96 -3.36 -13.90 -9.57
N SER A 97 -2.34 -13.12 -9.88
CA SER A 97 -1.14 -13.56 -10.59
C SER A 97 0.16 -13.28 -9.86
N GLY A 98 0.10 -12.65 -8.69
CA GLY A 98 1.24 -12.40 -7.84
C GLY A 98 0.83 -11.98 -6.43
N GLY A 99 1.79 -11.46 -5.68
CA GLY A 99 1.60 -11.02 -4.33
C GLY A 99 2.67 -10.06 -3.87
N PHE A 100 2.45 -9.53 -2.69
CA PHE A 100 3.37 -8.67 -1.97
C PHE A 100 3.58 -9.23 -0.57
N VAL A 101 4.82 -9.22 -0.09
CA VAL A 101 5.17 -9.57 1.28
C VAL A 101 6.09 -8.50 1.86
N TRP A 102 5.91 -8.22 3.16
CA TRP A 102 6.68 -7.22 3.87
C TRP A 102 7.10 -7.71 5.26
N LYS A 103 8.28 -7.32 5.67
CA LYS A 103 8.76 -7.30 7.04
C LYS A 103 9.64 -6.07 7.24
N LYS A 104 9.92 -5.67 8.48
CA LYS A 104 10.70 -4.45 8.78
C LYS A 104 11.94 -4.33 7.85
N GLY A 105 11.95 -3.26 7.05
CA GLY A 105 13.04 -2.92 6.14
C GLY A 105 13.19 -3.80 4.90
N LYS A 106 12.30 -4.78 4.67
CA LYS A 106 12.37 -5.66 3.50
C LYS A 106 10.99 -5.94 2.93
N TRP A 107 10.88 -5.95 1.59
CA TRP A 107 9.67 -6.36 0.88
C TRP A 107 10.00 -7.08 -0.42
N LYS A 108 9.02 -7.79 -0.94
CA LYS A 108 9.10 -8.42 -2.26
C LYS A 108 7.74 -8.36 -2.95
N PHE A 109 7.77 -8.06 -4.24
CA PHE A 109 6.71 -8.40 -5.16
C PHE A 109 7.06 -9.76 -5.77
N VAL A 110 6.15 -10.71 -5.71
CA VAL A 110 6.39 -12.09 -6.14
C VAL A 110 5.33 -12.54 -7.15
N LYS A 111 5.66 -13.53 -7.98
CA LYS A 111 4.63 -14.23 -8.74
C LYS A 111 3.78 -15.07 -7.79
N LYS A 112 2.59 -15.48 -8.22
CA LYS A 112 1.66 -16.24 -7.38
C LYS A 112 2.25 -17.57 -6.89
N GLU A 113 2.95 -18.26 -7.76
CA GLU A 113 3.64 -19.53 -7.47
C GLU A 113 4.76 -19.37 -6.43
N ASP A 114 5.33 -18.17 -6.33
CA ASP A 114 6.44 -17.85 -5.40
C ASP A 114 5.92 -17.25 -4.08
N PHE A 115 4.59 -17.09 -3.92
CA PHE A 115 4.04 -16.57 -2.67
C PHE A 115 4.28 -17.56 -1.53
N PRO A 116 4.74 -17.13 -0.35
CA PRO A 116 5.08 -18.04 0.75
C PRO A 116 3.93 -18.98 1.11
N THR A 117 4.25 -20.22 1.42
CA THR A 117 3.31 -21.23 1.95
C THR A 117 3.16 -21.16 3.46
N SER A 118 4.07 -20.47 4.14
CA SER A 118 4.03 -20.13 5.57
C SER A 118 4.54 -18.70 5.78
N ALA A 119 4.34 -18.13 6.95
CA ALA A 119 4.75 -16.72 7.19
C ALA A 119 6.27 -16.51 7.04
N ASN A 120 7.11 -17.48 7.42
CA ASN A 120 8.58 -17.45 7.26
C ASN A 120 9.22 -16.14 7.72
N GLY A 121 8.72 -15.57 8.82
CA GLY A 121 9.17 -14.29 9.35
C GLY A 121 8.69 -13.05 8.60
N TRP A 122 7.83 -13.17 7.58
CA TRP A 122 7.10 -12.04 7.00
C TRP A 122 6.01 -11.58 7.96
N SER A 123 5.90 -10.26 8.15
CA SER A 123 4.90 -9.67 9.06
C SER A 123 3.53 -9.55 8.40
N MET A 124 3.51 -9.27 7.10
CA MET A 124 2.29 -9.19 6.32
C MET A 124 2.53 -9.60 4.86
N GLY A 125 1.46 -9.98 4.17
CA GLY A 125 1.48 -10.27 2.74
C GLY A 125 0.10 -10.65 2.21
N PHE A 126 -0.13 -10.41 0.93
CA PHE A 126 -1.36 -10.76 0.25
C PHE A 126 -1.14 -11.00 -1.23
N CYS A 127 -2.04 -11.77 -1.85
CA CYS A 127 -2.05 -12.01 -3.29
C CYS A 127 -3.02 -11.06 -4.00
N GLN A 128 -2.63 -10.67 -5.23
CA GLN A 128 -3.45 -9.81 -6.08
C GLN A 128 -2.98 -9.92 -7.55
N LEU A 129 -3.60 -9.19 -8.46
CA LEU A 129 -3.17 -9.11 -9.85
C LEU A 129 -1.83 -8.34 -9.95
N LEU A 130 -0.78 -9.03 -10.38
CA LEU A 130 0.54 -8.45 -10.62
C LEU A 130 0.56 -7.75 -11.98
N ILE A 131 0.71 -6.43 -11.98
CA ILE A 131 0.64 -5.57 -13.17
C ILE A 131 2.00 -5.44 -13.82
N ILE A 132 3.01 -5.08 -13.03
CA ILE A 132 4.40 -4.89 -13.45
C ILE A 132 5.31 -5.68 -12.52
N LYS A 133 6.28 -6.40 -13.09
CA LYS A 133 7.32 -7.09 -12.33
C LYS A 133 8.67 -6.79 -12.95
N ASP A 134 9.58 -6.23 -12.16
CA ASP A 134 10.94 -5.86 -12.55
C ASP A 134 10.96 -5.02 -13.85
N GLY A 135 10.08 -4.02 -13.93
CA GLY A 135 9.91 -3.13 -15.08
C GLY A 135 9.14 -3.72 -16.27
N THR A 136 8.81 -5.02 -16.22
CA THR A 136 8.09 -5.71 -17.30
C THR A 136 6.60 -5.77 -17.01
N VAL A 137 5.79 -5.25 -17.94
CA VAL A 137 4.32 -5.34 -17.87
C VAL A 137 3.90 -6.79 -18.04
N ARG A 138 3.07 -7.27 -17.13
CA ARG A 138 2.49 -8.61 -17.20
C ARG A 138 1.32 -8.62 -18.20
N ARG A 139 1.04 -9.81 -18.76
CA ARG A 139 -0.04 -9.96 -19.73
C ARG A 139 -1.38 -9.45 -19.16
N ILE A 140 -2.00 -8.52 -19.86
CA ILE A 140 -3.33 -8.02 -19.55
C ILE A 140 -4.36 -8.98 -20.15
N GLY A 141 -5.26 -9.49 -19.33
CA GLY A 141 -6.39 -10.29 -19.84
C GLY A 141 -7.35 -9.41 -20.64
N THR A 142 -7.83 -9.91 -21.79
CA THR A 142 -8.71 -9.15 -22.70
C THR A 142 -9.96 -8.59 -22.02
N LYS A 143 -10.55 -9.34 -21.08
CA LYS A 143 -11.73 -8.89 -20.29
C LYS A 143 -11.47 -7.67 -19.39
N MET A 144 -10.21 -7.41 -19.02
CA MET A 144 -9.83 -6.26 -18.19
C MET A 144 -9.40 -5.05 -19.02
N ALA A 145 -8.84 -5.27 -20.21
CA ALA A 145 -8.15 -4.24 -20.99
C ALA A 145 -8.94 -2.94 -21.14
N ASP A 146 -10.20 -3.04 -21.54
CA ASP A 146 -11.07 -1.89 -21.83
C ASP A 146 -12.01 -1.50 -20.68
N LYS A 147 -11.94 -2.22 -19.56
CA LYS A 147 -12.77 -1.93 -18.39
C LYS A 147 -12.39 -0.55 -17.85
N LYS A 148 -13.37 0.33 -17.70
CA LYS A 148 -13.21 1.68 -17.19
C LYS A 148 -13.48 1.73 -15.68
N ASN A 149 -12.54 2.28 -14.94
CA ASN A 149 -12.66 2.49 -13.49
C ASN A 149 -11.65 3.55 -13.01
N ILE A 150 -11.74 3.95 -11.74
CA ILE A 150 -10.60 4.47 -10.98
C ILE A 150 -9.75 3.26 -10.61
N TYR A 151 -8.46 3.30 -10.86
CA TYR A 151 -7.52 2.21 -10.57
C TYR A 151 -6.52 2.62 -9.52
N ARG A 152 -6.15 1.68 -8.66
CA ARG A 152 -5.13 1.85 -7.62
C ARG A 152 -4.18 0.67 -7.62
N ALA A 153 -2.91 0.92 -7.32
CA ALA A 153 -1.89 -0.11 -7.19
C ALA A 153 -0.91 0.23 -6.07
N LEU A 154 -0.43 -0.81 -5.39
CA LEU A 154 0.80 -0.75 -4.60
C LEU A 154 1.97 -0.85 -5.57
N CYS A 155 2.85 0.13 -5.55
CA CYS A 155 3.94 0.25 -6.51
C CYS A 155 5.29 0.37 -5.81
N GLU A 156 6.32 0.00 -6.56
CA GLU A 156 7.71 0.32 -6.25
C GLU A 156 8.30 1.20 -7.35
N LYS A 157 8.93 2.29 -6.96
CA LYS A 157 9.67 3.17 -7.86
C LYS A 157 10.96 3.62 -7.19
N LYS A 158 12.10 3.42 -7.88
CA LYS A 158 13.42 3.79 -7.35
C LYS A 158 13.66 3.26 -5.92
N GLY A 159 13.27 2.01 -5.65
CA GLY A 159 13.44 1.38 -4.34
C GLY A 159 12.56 1.94 -3.21
N LYS A 160 11.51 2.70 -3.53
CA LYS A 160 10.52 3.21 -2.57
C LYS A 160 9.14 2.65 -2.88
N LEU A 161 8.40 2.26 -1.84
CA LEU A 161 6.99 1.91 -1.98
C LEU A 161 6.14 3.17 -2.08
N CYS A 162 5.11 3.10 -2.92
CA CYS A 162 4.10 4.13 -3.05
C CYS A 162 2.75 3.52 -3.43
N ILE A 163 1.68 4.24 -3.13
CA ILE A 163 0.35 3.95 -3.66
C ILE A 163 0.11 4.86 -4.85
N VAL A 164 -0.28 4.29 -5.96
CA VAL A 164 -0.57 5.03 -7.19
C VAL A 164 -2.04 4.86 -7.53
N GLU A 165 -2.74 5.97 -7.77
CA GLU A 165 -4.16 5.98 -8.14
C GLU A 165 -4.35 6.80 -9.42
N SER A 166 -5.24 6.36 -10.30
CA SER A 166 -5.63 7.14 -11.47
C SER A 166 -6.42 8.39 -11.05
N GLN A 167 -6.11 9.55 -11.64
CA GLN A 167 -6.81 10.81 -11.30
C GLN A 167 -8.27 10.83 -11.74
N ARG A 168 -8.63 10.01 -12.71
CA ARG A 168 -9.96 9.92 -13.31
C ARG A 168 -10.26 8.50 -13.74
N VAL A 169 -11.50 8.23 -14.05
CA VAL A 169 -11.92 6.98 -14.70
C VAL A 169 -11.17 6.84 -16.02
N MET A 170 -10.51 5.70 -16.20
CA MET A 170 -9.76 5.35 -17.41
C MET A 170 -9.84 3.86 -17.68
N THR A 171 -9.39 3.41 -18.85
CA THR A 171 -9.27 1.98 -19.14
C THR A 171 -8.12 1.37 -18.34
N TYR A 172 -8.21 0.07 -18.04
CA TYR A 172 -7.11 -0.63 -17.37
C TYR A 172 -5.81 -0.56 -18.16
N THR A 173 -5.88 -0.74 -19.50
CA THR A 173 -4.72 -0.61 -20.38
C THR A 173 -4.05 0.74 -20.22
N PHE A 174 -4.83 1.84 -20.23
CA PHE A 174 -4.28 3.20 -20.09
C PHE A 174 -3.66 3.45 -18.70
N PHE A 175 -4.24 2.85 -17.64
CA PHE A 175 -3.62 2.89 -16.31
C PHE A 175 -2.26 2.20 -16.28
N VAL A 176 -2.15 1.00 -16.87
CA VAL A 176 -0.89 0.24 -16.95
C VAL A 176 0.17 1.01 -17.77
N GLU A 177 -0.21 1.60 -18.88
CA GLU A 177 0.68 2.46 -19.69
C GLU A 177 1.15 3.68 -18.90
N SER A 178 0.25 4.30 -18.12
CA SER A 178 0.59 5.42 -17.25
C SER A 178 1.59 5.02 -16.15
N LEU A 179 1.44 3.84 -15.54
CA LEU A 179 2.41 3.30 -14.57
C LEU A 179 3.78 3.06 -15.22
N LYS A 180 3.80 2.50 -16.45
CA LYS A 180 5.03 2.29 -17.22
C LYS A 180 5.71 3.62 -17.57
N ALA A 181 4.97 4.60 -18.05
CA ALA A 181 5.48 5.93 -18.35
C ALA A 181 6.03 6.63 -17.09
N TYR A 182 5.43 6.39 -15.93
CA TYR A 182 5.91 6.88 -14.63
C TYR A 182 7.14 6.11 -14.12
N LYS A 183 7.61 5.08 -14.85
CA LYS A 183 8.79 4.24 -14.54
C LYS A 183 8.66 3.46 -13.22
N VAL A 184 7.49 2.90 -12.98
CA VAL A 184 7.26 1.96 -11.89
C VAL A 184 7.99 0.65 -12.18
N THR A 185 8.72 0.11 -11.21
CA THR A 185 9.46 -1.16 -11.35
C THR A 185 8.64 -2.37 -10.97
N ASN A 186 7.78 -2.25 -9.95
CA ASN A 186 6.84 -3.29 -9.54
C ASN A 186 5.48 -2.66 -9.24
N ALA A 187 4.40 -3.32 -9.64
CA ALA A 187 3.04 -2.88 -9.37
C ALA A 187 2.11 -4.06 -9.12
N LEU A 188 1.39 -4.02 -8.01
CA LEU A 188 0.35 -4.96 -7.63
C LEU A 188 -0.97 -4.19 -7.54
N TYR A 189 -2.00 -4.67 -8.24
CA TYR A 189 -3.34 -4.09 -8.18
C TYR A 189 -3.86 -4.07 -6.74
N LEU A 190 -4.67 -3.09 -6.41
CA LEU A 190 -5.43 -3.05 -5.16
C LEU A 190 -6.91 -3.11 -5.47
N ASP A 191 -7.72 -3.66 -4.56
CA ASP A 191 -9.14 -3.84 -4.83
C ASP A 191 -9.84 -2.49 -5.05
N MET A 192 -10.39 -2.31 -6.25
CA MET A 192 -11.06 -1.10 -6.72
C MET A 192 -12.40 -1.47 -7.37
N GLY A 193 -13.06 -2.48 -6.83
CA GLY A 193 -14.41 -2.84 -7.22
C GLY A 193 -15.41 -1.71 -6.96
N LYS A 194 -16.63 -1.83 -7.45
CA LYS A 194 -17.69 -0.84 -7.22
C LYS A 194 -17.97 -0.71 -5.72
N GLY A 195 -17.63 0.46 -5.16
CA GLY A 195 -17.75 0.74 -3.73
C GLY A 195 -16.51 0.37 -2.89
N TRP A 196 -15.44 -0.14 -3.50
CA TRP A 196 -14.20 -0.57 -2.83
C TRP A 196 -13.03 0.40 -3.04
N ASN A 197 -13.29 1.65 -3.31
CA ASN A 197 -12.28 2.65 -3.64
C ASN A 197 -12.00 3.63 -2.49
N HIS A 198 -12.62 3.43 -1.32
CA HIS A 198 -12.37 4.27 -0.16
C HIS A 198 -10.92 4.13 0.31
N ALA A 199 -10.29 5.26 0.61
CA ALA A 199 -8.97 5.32 1.21
C ALA A 199 -8.83 6.63 1.98
N TRP A 200 -7.82 6.73 2.82
CA TRP A 200 -7.46 7.98 3.46
C TRP A 200 -5.98 8.02 3.78
N TYR A 201 -5.45 9.22 3.88
CA TYR A 201 -4.07 9.45 4.29
C TYR A 201 -3.98 10.67 5.21
N ARG A 202 -2.82 10.79 5.86
CA ARG A 202 -2.52 11.89 6.77
C ARG A 202 -1.36 12.73 6.23
N ASP A 203 -1.59 14.03 6.08
CA ASP A 203 -0.57 15.01 5.78
C ASP A 203 -0.52 16.04 6.90
N LYS A 204 0.65 16.17 7.54
CA LYS A 204 0.90 17.14 8.65
C LYS A 204 -0.22 17.10 9.72
N GLY A 205 -0.66 15.91 10.07
CA GLY A 205 -1.73 15.71 11.06
C GLY A 205 -3.16 15.83 10.53
N LYS A 206 -3.37 16.39 9.34
CA LYS A 206 -4.68 16.51 8.69
C LYS A 206 -5.02 15.23 7.93
N VAL A 207 -6.25 14.73 8.11
CA VAL A 207 -6.78 13.59 7.37
C VAL A 207 -7.37 14.04 6.04
N HIS A 208 -6.98 13.35 4.99
CA HIS A 208 -7.52 13.49 3.63
C HIS A 208 -8.21 12.20 3.24
N VAL A 209 -9.51 12.26 3.02
CA VAL A 209 -10.33 11.12 2.61
C VAL A 209 -10.40 11.09 1.09
N LEU A 210 -10.06 9.93 0.51
CA LEU A 210 -10.20 9.64 -0.91
C LEU A 210 -11.42 8.75 -1.08
N HIS A 211 -12.35 9.14 -1.97
CA HIS A 211 -13.58 8.39 -2.24
C HIS A 211 -14.36 8.08 -0.95
N PRO A 212 -15.16 9.05 -0.44
CA PRO A 212 -15.74 8.99 0.91
C PRO A 212 -16.76 7.88 1.13
N LYS A 213 -17.27 7.24 0.07
CA LYS A 213 -18.20 6.12 0.22
C LYS A 213 -17.44 4.86 0.68
N THR A 214 -17.71 4.43 1.89
CA THR A 214 -17.27 3.12 2.40
C THR A 214 -18.30 2.06 2.07
N HIS A 215 -17.84 0.82 1.96
CA HIS A 215 -18.70 -0.35 1.85
C HIS A 215 -18.60 -1.16 3.13
N ASP A 216 -19.73 -1.53 3.72
CA ASP A 216 -19.78 -2.26 5.01
C ASP A 216 -19.13 -3.66 4.93
N TYR A 217 -18.79 -4.09 3.72
CA TYR A 217 -18.30 -5.43 3.44
C TYR A 217 -16.81 -5.49 3.07
N CYS A 218 -16.09 -4.37 3.13
CA CYS A 218 -14.64 -4.40 2.98
C CYS A 218 -14.01 -5.24 4.10
N THR A 219 -13.05 -6.07 3.75
CA THR A 219 -12.52 -7.07 4.69
C THR A 219 -11.06 -6.93 5.00
N ASN A 220 -10.31 -6.17 4.20
CA ASN A 220 -8.87 -6.08 4.37
C ASN A 220 -8.28 -4.81 3.77
N TRP A 221 -7.27 -4.26 4.46
CA TRP A 221 -6.64 -2.99 4.10
C TRP A 221 -5.12 -3.09 4.24
N ILE A 222 -4.40 -2.58 3.24
CA ILE A 222 -2.99 -2.27 3.41
C ILE A 222 -2.87 -0.94 4.17
N THR A 223 -2.15 -0.98 5.27
CA THR A 223 -2.04 0.16 6.19
C THR A 223 -0.60 0.47 6.50
N PHE A 224 -0.21 1.73 6.30
CA PHE A 224 1.13 2.24 6.57
C PHE A 224 1.11 2.98 7.89
N TYR A 225 2.01 2.63 8.80
CA TYR A 225 2.15 3.19 10.13
C TYR A 225 3.52 3.85 10.30
N ARG A 226 3.53 5.00 10.96
CA ARG A 226 4.76 5.63 11.42
C ARG A 226 5.31 5.02 12.71
#